data_e3cfc83b576f0c51cc474dcd19f0d993
#
_entry.id   e3cfc83b576f0c51cc474dcd19f0d993
#
_cell.length_a   1.000
_cell.length_b   1.000
_cell.length_c   1.000
_cell.angle_alpha   90.00
_cell.angle_beta   90.00
_cell.angle_gamma   90.00
#
_symmetry.space_group_name_H-M   'P 1'
#
loop_
_entity.id
_entity.type
_entity.pdbx_description
1 polymer ?
#
loop_
_entity_poly.entity_id
_entity_poly.type
_entity_poly.pdbx_seq_one_letter_code
_entity_poly.pdbx_strand_id
1 'polypeptide(L)'
;MANWMIDASKLDDEQLEVLDLSPDIPKIVKGCAGSGKTVLAVHKADRIRKKEQGTFYILVYTRALRTFIDDGIIELGIPDTRVLYEWQWRRQGAPEADYLLIDESQDFSAADIALFNKKAKKAVIFFGDTAQQVYPNKIIYENNQRDLTVTIEQIKAITGFDIIQLPNNHRLPESVAKLAQCLLPKHEDIVSNCKKKGGDKPVLKKFNSPSEELDWIINMINNENLKDVGILLPENVQVKLV
;
A
#
# COMPACT_ATOMS: atom_id res chain seq x y z
N MET A 1 9.53 -14.29 -11.39
CA MET A 1 8.74 -13.09 -11.00
C MET A 1 9.63 -11.87 -11.17
N ALA A 2 9.11 -10.76 -11.67
CA ALA A 2 9.89 -9.52 -11.75
C ALA A 2 10.21 -9.06 -10.33
N ASN A 3 11.50 -8.78 -10.05
CA ASN A 3 11.90 -8.26 -8.75
C ASN A 3 11.29 -6.86 -8.58
N TRP A 4 10.28 -6.72 -7.71
CA TRP A 4 9.62 -5.44 -7.42
C TRP A 4 10.40 -4.62 -6.39
N MET A 5 11.24 -5.29 -5.59
CA MET A 5 12.05 -4.61 -4.60
C MET A 5 13.15 -3.85 -5.32
N ILE A 6 13.11 -2.54 -5.19
CA ILE A 6 14.07 -1.63 -5.81
C ILE A 6 15.21 -1.42 -4.84
N ASP A 7 16.46 -1.54 -5.33
CA ASP A 7 17.64 -1.17 -4.54
C ASP A 7 17.56 0.29 -4.08
N ALA A 8 17.96 0.57 -2.85
CA ALA A 8 17.88 1.91 -2.27
C ALA A 8 18.62 2.99 -3.10
N SER A 9 19.64 2.60 -3.89
CA SER A 9 20.36 3.51 -4.80
C SER A 9 19.53 4.00 -6.00
N LYS A 10 18.37 3.38 -6.25
CA LYS A 10 17.46 3.74 -7.35
C LYS A 10 16.25 4.54 -6.89
N LEU A 11 16.17 4.85 -5.60
CA LEU A 11 15.12 5.71 -5.06
C LEU A 11 15.34 7.16 -5.52
N ASP A 12 14.25 7.90 -5.71
CA ASP A 12 14.35 9.33 -6.00
C ASP A 12 14.61 10.17 -4.73
N ASP A 13 14.84 11.47 -4.91
CA ASP A 13 15.23 12.36 -3.82
C ASP A 13 14.16 12.41 -2.72
N GLU A 14 12.87 12.46 -3.08
CA GLU A 14 11.77 12.48 -2.12
C GLU A 14 11.65 11.16 -1.35
N GLN A 15 11.89 10.04 -2.03
CA GLN A 15 11.93 8.72 -1.38
C GLN A 15 13.14 8.59 -0.46
N LEU A 16 14.29 9.09 -0.86
CA LEU A 16 15.51 9.11 -0.05
C LEU A 16 15.33 10.00 1.19
N GLU A 17 14.68 11.17 1.05
CA GLU A 17 14.34 12.01 2.18
C GLU A 17 13.54 11.24 3.24
N VAL A 18 12.47 10.56 2.84
CA VAL A 18 11.68 9.71 3.77
C VAL A 18 12.53 8.62 4.39
N LEU A 19 13.37 7.97 3.60
CA LEU A 19 14.21 6.87 4.08
C LEU A 19 15.26 7.35 5.06
N ASP A 20 15.85 8.55 4.88
CA ASP A 20 16.92 9.11 5.69
C ASP A 20 16.45 9.77 6.99
N LEU A 21 15.17 10.09 7.11
CA LEU A 21 14.62 10.57 8.38
C LEU A 21 14.92 9.60 9.52
N SER A 22 15.13 10.15 10.72
CA SER A 22 15.25 9.33 11.92
C SER A 22 13.99 8.49 12.12
N PRO A 23 14.10 7.18 12.38
CA PRO A 23 12.95 6.34 12.68
C PRO A 23 12.28 6.72 14.02
N ASP A 24 12.96 7.48 14.89
CA ASP A 24 12.42 7.92 16.20
C ASP A 24 11.40 9.06 16.05
N ILE A 25 11.24 9.62 14.86
CA ILE A 25 10.28 10.68 14.60
C ILE A 25 9.02 10.06 13.95
N PRO A 26 7.90 10.03 14.68
CA PRO A 26 6.65 9.51 14.11
C PRO A 26 6.19 10.39 12.96
N LYS A 27 5.71 9.78 11.88
CA LYS A 27 5.35 10.47 10.63
C LYS A 27 4.22 9.77 9.88
N ILE A 28 3.58 10.52 9.02
CA ILE A 28 2.64 10.02 8.02
C ILE A 28 3.28 10.25 6.65
N VAL A 29 3.50 9.17 5.90
CA VAL A 29 4.02 9.20 4.53
C VAL A 29 2.83 9.03 3.58
N LYS A 30 2.37 10.14 3.01
CA LYS A 30 1.30 10.18 2.03
C LYS A 30 1.86 10.12 0.62
N GLY A 31 1.36 9.20 -0.20
CA GLY A 31 1.82 9.12 -1.59
C GLY A 31 0.81 8.44 -2.49
N CYS A 32 0.75 8.86 -3.75
CA CYS A 32 -0.14 8.27 -4.75
C CYS A 32 0.17 6.80 -5.04
N ALA A 33 -0.70 6.15 -5.81
CA ALA A 33 -0.46 4.80 -6.31
C ALA A 33 0.91 4.73 -7.02
N GLY A 34 1.75 3.76 -6.65
CA GLY A 34 3.07 3.59 -7.26
C GLY A 34 4.14 4.58 -6.81
N SER A 35 3.94 5.34 -5.73
CA SER A 35 4.95 6.23 -5.16
C SER A 35 6.05 5.52 -4.35
N GLY A 36 5.94 4.20 -4.15
CA GLY A 36 6.95 3.42 -3.45
C GLY A 36 6.76 3.29 -1.94
N LYS A 37 5.59 3.61 -1.39
CA LYS A 37 5.28 3.52 0.06
C LYS A 37 5.72 2.20 0.69
N THR A 38 5.27 1.08 0.12
CA THR A 38 5.61 -0.27 0.60
C THR A 38 7.11 -0.56 0.52
N VAL A 39 7.77 -0.14 -0.58
CA VAL A 39 9.22 -0.24 -0.75
C VAL A 39 9.94 0.50 0.39
N LEU A 40 9.51 1.72 0.67
CA LEU A 40 10.09 2.54 1.75
C LEU A 40 9.84 1.94 3.13
N ALA A 41 8.65 1.38 3.39
CA ALA A 41 8.36 0.70 4.65
C ALA A 41 9.34 -0.46 4.89
N VAL A 42 9.59 -1.29 3.88
CA VAL A 42 10.52 -2.43 3.95
C VAL A 42 11.97 -1.97 4.11
N HIS A 43 12.43 -0.98 3.31
CA HIS A 43 13.77 -0.42 3.49
C HIS A 43 13.98 0.24 4.85
N LYS A 44 12.96 0.93 5.38
CA LYS A 44 13.01 1.53 6.71
C LYS A 44 13.17 0.48 7.79
N ALA A 45 12.42 -0.63 7.69
CA ALA A 45 12.56 -1.77 8.59
C ALA A 45 13.96 -2.39 8.52
N ASP A 46 14.51 -2.55 7.32
CA ASP A 46 15.87 -3.06 7.14
C ASP A 46 16.93 -2.14 7.74
N ARG A 47 16.77 -0.82 7.59
CA ARG A 47 17.67 0.15 8.24
C ARG A 47 17.60 0.09 9.76
N ILE A 48 16.38 -0.01 10.35
CA ILE A 48 16.20 -0.19 11.79
C ILE A 48 16.93 -1.45 12.26
N ARG A 49 16.77 -2.55 11.54
CA ARG A 49 17.42 -3.83 11.84
C ARG A 49 18.94 -3.74 11.76
N LYS A 50 19.46 -3.24 10.63
CA LYS A 50 20.92 -3.17 10.38
C LYS A 50 21.65 -2.23 11.35
N LYS A 51 20.99 -1.17 11.80
CA LYS A 51 21.55 -0.22 12.77
C LYS A 51 21.26 -0.61 14.23
N GLU A 52 20.63 -1.77 14.44
CA GLU A 52 20.25 -2.27 15.76
C GLU A 52 19.48 -1.24 16.63
N GLN A 53 18.63 -0.43 15.98
CA GLN A 53 17.94 0.68 16.61
C GLN A 53 16.80 0.23 17.55
N GLY A 54 16.36 -1.02 17.44
CA GLY A 54 15.31 -1.59 18.28
C GLY A 54 14.44 -2.62 17.57
N THR A 55 13.40 -3.04 18.27
CA THR A 55 12.40 -3.98 17.75
C THR A 55 11.39 -3.28 16.84
N PHE A 56 10.88 -3.98 15.83
CA PHE A 56 9.88 -3.43 14.92
C PHE A 56 8.89 -4.48 14.45
N TYR A 57 7.73 -4.01 13.97
CA TYR A 57 6.80 -4.77 13.12
C TYR A 57 6.40 -3.93 11.91
N ILE A 58 6.23 -4.62 10.78
CA ILE A 58 5.50 -4.10 9.62
C ILE A 58 4.10 -4.70 9.71
N LEU A 59 3.07 -3.86 9.80
CA LEU A 59 1.68 -4.30 9.85
C LEU A 59 1.00 -4.00 8.52
N VAL A 60 0.31 -5.02 7.98
CA VAL A 60 -0.39 -4.95 6.70
C VAL A 60 -1.84 -5.38 6.86
N TYR A 61 -2.70 -4.85 5.98
CA TYR A 61 -4.13 -5.13 6.03
C TYR A 61 -4.52 -6.36 5.20
N THR A 62 -4.03 -6.48 3.95
CA THR A 62 -4.48 -7.51 3.00
C THR A 62 -3.49 -8.64 2.78
N ARG A 63 -4.02 -9.82 2.37
CA ARG A 63 -3.18 -10.97 1.99
C ARG A 63 -2.32 -10.68 0.77
N ALA A 64 -2.89 -10.03 -0.23
CA ALA A 64 -2.15 -9.69 -1.45
C ALA A 64 -0.92 -8.82 -1.15
N LEU A 65 -1.07 -7.83 -0.26
CA LEU A 65 0.04 -6.97 0.16
C LEU A 65 1.10 -7.76 0.93
N ARG A 66 0.68 -8.68 1.82
CA ARG A 66 1.61 -9.53 2.57
C ARG A 66 2.46 -10.40 1.65
N THR A 67 1.82 -11.10 0.71
CA THR A 67 2.53 -11.92 -0.28
C THR A 67 3.48 -11.08 -1.13
N PHE A 68 3.08 -9.87 -1.49
CA PHE A 68 3.93 -8.94 -2.22
C PHE A 68 5.18 -8.53 -1.41
N ILE A 69 5.03 -8.29 -0.10
CA ILE A 69 6.14 -7.93 0.78
C ILE A 69 7.09 -9.11 1.02
N ASP A 70 6.59 -10.36 1.00
CA ASP A 70 7.39 -11.55 1.28
C ASP A 70 8.66 -11.65 0.43
N ASP A 71 8.57 -11.39 -0.86
CA ASP A 71 9.73 -11.40 -1.75
C ASP A 71 10.78 -10.36 -1.32
N GLY A 72 10.33 -9.14 -0.96
CA GLY A 72 11.23 -8.05 -0.54
C GLY A 72 11.90 -8.31 0.81
N ILE A 73 11.20 -8.90 1.79
CA ILE A 73 11.79 -9.21 3.09
C ILE A 73 12.78 -10.37 3.00
N ILE A 74 12.54 -11.35 2.14
CA ILE A 74 13.47 -12.44 1.87
C ILE A 74 14.78 -11.87 1.29
N GLU A 75 14.67 -11.01 0.28
CA GLU A 75 15.84 -10.38 -0.35
C GLU A 75 16.69 -9.58 0.64
N LEU A 76 16.05 -8.84 1.55
CA LEU A 76 16.74 -8.05 2.55
C LEU A 76 17.11 -8.83 3.83
N GLY A 77 16.69 -10.09 3.97
CA GLY A 77 16.94 -10.91 5.14
C GLY A 77 16.18 -10.41 6.40
N ILE A 78 15.02 -9.80 6.22
CA ILE A 78 14.12 -9.41 7.31
C ILE A 78 13.37 -10.67 7.79
N PRO A 79 13.34 -10.98 9.10
CA PRO A 79 12.60 -12.12 9.59
C PRO A 79 11.11 -12.05 9.28
N ASP A 80 10.53 -13.11 8.75
CA ASP A 80 9.11 -13.21 8.43
C ASP A 80 8.20 -12.89 9.62
N THR A 81 8.61 -13.25 10.83
CA THR A 81 7.91 -12.96 12.09
C THR A 81 7.77 -11.46 12.40
N ARG A 82 8.43 -10.58 11.64
CA ARG A 82 8.35 -9.12 11.80
C ARG A 82 7.33 -8.47 10.88
N VAL A 83 6.76 -9.23 9.93
CA VAL A 83 5.70 -8.74 9.03
C VAL A 83 4.42 -9.51 9.31
N LEU A 84 3.42 -8.84 9.82
CA LEU A 84 2.19 -9.46 10.29
C LEU A 84 0.96 -8.79 9.68
N TYR A 85 -0.09 -9.57 9.49
CA TYR A 85 -1.41 -8.98 9.37
C TYR A 85 -1.80 -8.32 10.70
N GLU A 86 -2.50 -7.20 10.64
CA GLU A 86 -2.97 -6.52 11.85
C GLU A 86 -3.74 -7.47 12.78
N TRP A 87 -4.66 -8.29 12.25
CA TRP A 87 -5.42 -9.25 13.04
C TRP A 87 -4.55 -10.35 13.69
N GLN A 88 -3.45 -10.79 13.03
CA GLN A 88 -2.50 -11.74 13.63
C GLN A 88 -1.75 -11.10 14.79
N TRP A 89 -1.29 -9.86 14.59
CA TRP A 89 -0.61 -9.09 15.63
C TRP A 89 -1.52 -8.90 16.85
N ARG A 90 -2.82 -8.58 16.67
CA ARG A 90 -3.81 -8.52 17.75
C ARG A 90 -3.99 -9.85 18.45
N ARG A 91 -4.12 -10.96 17.70
CA ARG A 91 -4.26 -12.30 18.30
C ARG A 91 -3.07 -12.72 19.15
N GLN A 92 -1.89 -12.16 18.90
CA GLN A 92 -0.69 -12.33 19.73
C GLN A 92 -0.67 -11.38 20.95
N GLY A 93 -1.76 -10.69 21.25
CA GLY A 93 -1.87 -9.73 22.34
C GLY A 93 -1.39 -8.32 22.00
N ALA A 94 -1.27 -7.98 20.71
CA ALA A 94 -0.77 -6.70 20.22
C ALA A 94 0.58 -6.33 20.90
N PRO A 95 1.64 -7.12 20.66
CA PRO A 95 2.92 -6.90 21.33
C PRO A 95 3.49 -5.51 21.00
N GLU A 96 4.07 -4.89 22.02
CA GLU A 96 4.76 -3.62 21.86
C GLU A 96 6.06 -3.80 21.08
N ALA A 97 6.45 -2.78 20.35
CA ALA A 97 7.75 -2.69 19.69
C ALA A 97 8.29 -1.26 19.79
N ASP A 98 9.58 -1.10 19.55
CA ASP A 98 10.14 0.25 19.46
C ASP A 98 9.54 1.01 18.27
N TYR A 99 9.33 0.32 17.15
CA TYR A 99 8.80 0.90 15.91
C TYR A 99 7.66 0.07 15.35
N LEU A 100 6.60 0.75 14.89
CA LEU A 100 5.55 0.17 14.06
C LEU A 100 5.53 0.85 12.70
N LEU A 101 5.57 0.07 11.64
CA LEU A 101 5.48 0.51 10.25
C LEU A 101 4.15 0.01 9.71
N ILE A 102 3.21 0.93 9.46
CA ILE A 102 1.84 0.60 9.09
C ILE A 102 1.63 0.90 7.60
N ASP A 103 1.51 -0.12 6.79
CA ASP A 103 1.26 0.05 5.35
C ASP A 103 -0.25 0.04 5.05
N GLU A 104 -0.66 0.77 4.00
CA GLU A 104 -2.05 1.04 3.62
C GLU A 104 -2.89 1.56 4.79
N SER A 105 -2.37 2.54 5.50
CA SER A 105 -2.95 3.04 6.75
C SER A 105 -4.38 3.59 6.62
N GLN A 106 -4.83 3.95 5.40
CA GLN A 106 -6.21 4.36 5.12
C GLN A 106 -7.25 3.23 5.24
N ASP A 107 -6.80 1.97 5.35
CA ASP A 107 -7.70 0.81 5.49
C ASP A 107 -7.99 0.47 6.96
N PHE A 108 -7.42 1.22 7.91
CA PHE A 108 -7.61 1.01 9.34
C PHE A 108 -8.61 2.01 9.95
N SER A 109 -9.17 1.65 11.11
CA SER A 109 -10.09 2.52 11.86
C SER A 109 -9.36 3.51 12.77
N ALA A 110 -10.09 4.49 13.30
CA ALA A 110 -9.54 5.42 14.29
C ALA A 110 -9.03 4.70 15.56
N ALA A 111 -9.72 3.66 15.99
CA ALA A 111 -9.33 2.83 17.13
C ALA A 111 -8.01 2.07 16.86
N ASP A 112 -7.83 1.57 15.62
CA ASP A 112 -6.58 0.92 15.20
C ASP A 112 -5.41 1.91 15.22
N ILE A 113 -5.61 3.10 14.64
CA ILE A 113 -4.59 4.16 14.62
C ILE A 113 -4.15 4.54 16.04
N ALA A 114 -5.11 4.73 16.96
CA ALA A 114 -4.83 5.01 18.36
C ALA A 114 -4.07 3.86 19.04
N LEU A 115 -4.45 2.60 18.75
CA LEU A 115 -3.78 1.42 19.29
C LEU A 115 -2.33 1.32 18.79
N PHE A 116 -2.08 1.49 17.49
CA PHE A 116 -0.73 1.48 16.94
C PHE A 116 0.15 2.54 17.60
N ASN A 117 -0.38 3.77 17.73
CA ASN A 117 0.34 4.85 18.39
C ASN A 117 0.67 4.52 19.86
N LYS A 118 -0.25 3.88 20.58
CA LYS A 118 -0.04 3.44 21.98
C LYS A 118 1.00 2.32 22.11
N LYS A 119 1.10 1.43 21.11
CA LYS A 119 1.93 0.22 21.18
C LYS A 119 3.34 0.41 20.62
N ALA A 120 3.61 1.51 19.92
CA ALA A 120 4.94 1.91 19.51
C ALA A 120 5.65 2.63 20.68
N LYS A 121 6.77 2.10 21.15
CA LYS A 121 7.54 2.67 22.29
C LYS A 121 8.30 3.93 21.92
N LYS A 122 8.78 4.00 20.67
CA LYS A 122 9.54 5.14 20.15
C LYS A 122 8.72 5.88 19.08
N ALA A 123 8.37 5.19 17.98
CA ALA A 123 7.65 5.82 16.90
C ALA A 123 6.77 4.84 16.11
N VAL A 124 5.70 5.37 15.54
CA VAL A 124 4.92 4.73 14.47
C VAL A 124 5.06 5.56 13.19
N ILE A 125 5.21 4.88 12.05
CA ILE A 125 5.24 5.50 10.73
C ILE A 125 4.08 4.91 9.92
N PHE A 126 3.18 5.78 9.51
CA PHE A 126 2.03 5.43 8.70
C PHE A 126 2.33 5.69 7.23
N PHE A 127 2.10 4.70 6.38
CA PHE A 127 2.17 4.83 4.92
C PHE A 127 0.78 4.66 4.34
N GLY A 128 0.32 5.61 3.52
CA GLY A 128 -1.03 5.51 3.00
C GLY A 128 -1.38 6.55 1.93
N ASP A 129 -2.61 6.41 1.41
CA ASP A 129 -3.17 7.26 0.38
C ASP A 129 -4.70 7.28 0.47
N THR A 130 -5.28 8.42 0.77
CA THR A 130 -6.75 8.55 0.85
C THR A 130 -7.44 8.22 -0.47
N ALA A 131 -6.80 8.52 -1.61
CA ALA A 131 -7.37 8.22 -2.94
C ALA A 131 -7.42 6.72 -3.26
N GLN A 132 -6.65 5.91 -2.56
CA GLN A 132 -6.67 4.45 -2.68
C GLN A 132 -7.60 3.76 -1.69
N GLN A 133 -8.36 4.52 -0.89
CA GLN A 133 -9.34 3.98 0.03
C GLN A 133 -10.53 3.38 -0.75
N VAL A 134 -10.48 2.08 -0.99
CA VAL A 134 -11.50 1.36 -1.77
C VAL A 134 -12.82 1.26 -1.01
N TYR A 135 -12.77 1.25 0.32
CA TYR A 135 -13.93 1.08 1.20
C TYR A 135 -14.03 2.21 2.23
N PRO A 136 -14.30 3.47 1.80
CA PRO A 136 -14.33 4.63 2.72
C PRO A 136 -15.35 4.49 3.84
N ASN A 137 -16.34 3.62 3.66
CA ASN A 137 -17.39 3.33 4.65
C ASN A 137 -17.34 1.88 5.12
N LYS A 138 -16.20 1.20 5.02
CA LYS A 138 -16.07 -0.17 5.49
C LYS A 138 -16.31 -0.20 6.98
N ILE A 139 -17.33 -0.95 7.37
CA ILE A 139 -17.66 -1.18 8.75
C ILE A 139 -16.80 -2.34 9.23
N ILE A 140 -15.84 -2.06 10.08
CA ILE A 140 -15.07 -3.09 10.77
C ILE A 140 -15.86 -3.47 12.01
N TYR A 141 -16.29 -4.74 12.09
CA TYR A 141 -16.99 -5.25 13.26
C TYR A 141 -15.98 -5.76 14.28
N GLU A 142 -15.70 -4.96 15.31
CA GLU A 142 -15.15 -5.46 16.56
C GLU A 142 -16.24 -5.33 17.64
N ASN A 143 -16.53 -6.42 18.32
CA ASN A 143 -17.45 -6.49 19.47
C ASN A 143 -18.84 -5.82 19.24
N ASN A 144 -19.43 -5.97 18.06
CA ASN A 144 -20.68 -5.30 17.64
C ASN A 144 -20.60 -3.76 17.50
N GLN A 145 -19.45 -3.15 17.60
CA GLN A 145 -19.25 -1.74 17.25
C GLN A 145 -18.88 -1.60 15.78
N ARG A 146 -19.44 -0.57 15.14
CA ARG A 146 -19.16 -0.20 13.75
C ARG A 146 -18.08 0.85 13.73
N ASP A 147 -16.88 0.48 13.30
CA ASP A 147 -15.78 1.42 13.09
C ASP A 147 -15.60 1.70 11.60
N LEU A 148 -15.40 2.97 11.27
CA LEU A 148 -15.14 3.41 9.90
C LEU A 148 -13.63 3.54 9.68
N THR A 149 -13.17 3.24 8.47
CA THR A 149 -11.79 3.53 8.07
C THR A 149 -11.55 5.03 8.01
N VAL A 150 -10.30 5.45 8.26
CA VAL A 150 -9.94 6.86 8.36
C VAL A 150 -9.12 7.33 7.16
N THR A 151 -9.26 8.60 6.80
CA THR A 151 -8.42 9.25 5.79
C THR A 151 -7.04 9.61 6.37
N ILE A 152 -6.08 9.90 5.52
CA ILE A 152 -4.75 10.37 5.96
C ILE A 152 -4.85 11.66 6.77
N GLU A 153 -5.75 12.55 6.42
CA GLU A 153 -6.02 13.79 7.14
C GLU A 153 -6.61 13.52 8.54
N GLN A 154 -7.46 12.51 8.66
CA GLN A 154 -7.98 12.09 9.96
C GLN A 154 -6.91 11.40 10.81
N ILE A 155 -5.99 10.62 10.21
CA ILE A 155 -4.83 10.08 10.94
C ILE A 155 -3.98 11.23 11.50
N LYS A 156 -3.72 12.29 10.72
CA LYS A 156 -3.05 13.49 11.21
C LYS A 156 -3.79 14.15 12.37
N ALA A 157 -5.11 14.27 12.28
CA ALA A 157 -5.91 14.86 13.35
C ALA A 157 -5.87 14.03 14.64
N ILE A 158 -5.86 12.69 14.54
CA ILE A 158 -5.80 11.78 15.69
C ILE A 158 -4.42 11.80 16.34
N THR A 159 -3.35 11.83 15.56
CA THR A 159 -1.98 11.63 16.04
C THR A 159 -1.19 12.92 16.27
N GLY A 160 -1.55 13.98 15.56
CA GLY A 160 -0.77 15.23 15.52
C GLY A 160 0.50 15.14 14.66
N PHE A 161 0.72 14.04 13.93
CA PHE A 161 1.96 13.83 13.18
C PHE A 161 1.99 14.64 11.88
N ASP A 162 3.20 15.03 11.48
CA ASP A 162 3.40 15.68 10.19
C ASP A 162 3.25 14.71 9.03
N ILE A 163 2.75 15.23 7.92
CA ILE A 163 2.64 14.50 6.66
C ILE A 163 3.83 14.85 5.77
N ILE A 164 4.50 13.82 5.25
CA ILE A 164 5.46 13.93 4.16
C ILE A 164 4.80 13.42 2.89
N GLN A 165 4.97 14.17 1.79
CA GLN A 165 4.38 13.83 0.50
C GLN A 165 5.36 13.06 -0.36
N LEU A 166 4.89 11.99 -1.02
CA LEU A 166 5.55 11.31 -2.11
C LEU A 166 4.76 11.57 -3.40
N PRO A 167 5.08 12.63 -4.14
CA PRO A 167 4.28 13.04 -5.28
C PRO A 167 4.42 12.11 -6.48
N ASN A 168 5.59 11.51 -6.66
CA ASN A 168 5.96 10.81 -7.87
C ASN A 168 5.32 9.42 -8.02
N ASN A 169 4.79 9.14 -9.21
CA ASN A 169 4.29 7.83 -9.58
C ASN A 169 5.32 7.10 -10.47
N HIS A 170 5.90 6.03 -9.95
CA HIS A 170 6.91 5.21 -10.64
C HIS A 170 6.36 3.96 -11.30
N ARG A 171 5.09 3.62 -11.06
CA ARG A 171 4.47 2.36 -11.51
C ARG A 171 3.70 2.52 -12.81
N LEU A 172 2.77 3.47 -12.84
CA LEU A 172 1.84 3.59 -13.95
C LEU A 172 2.50 4.24 -15.15
N PRO A 173 2.34 3.70 -16.37
CA PRO A 173 2.60 4.43 -17.61
C PRO A 173 1.69 5.67 -17.72
N GLU A 174 2.18 6.73 -18.36
CA GLU A 174 1.44 7.99 -18.51
C GLU A 174 0.07 7.80 -19.19
N SER A 175 -0.02 6.89 -20.15
CA SER A 175 -1.29 6.54 -20.83
C SER A 175 -2.34 6.00 -19.87
N VAL A 176 -1.94 5.14 -18.92
CA VAL A 176 -2.81 4.60 -17.89
C VAL A 176 -3.13 5.65 -16.84
N ALA A 177 -2.15 6.48 -16.45
CA ALA A 177 -2.34 7.59 -15.50
C ALA A 177 -3.39 8.59 -16.03
N LYS A 178 -3.40 8.90 -17.34
CA LYS A 178 -4.40 9.78 -17.97
C LYS A 178 -5.82 9.23 -17.84
N LEU A 179 -6.01 7.91 -18.00
CA LEU A 179 -7.33 7.30 -17.79
C LEU A 179 -7.72 7.33 -16.32
N ALA A 180 -6.81 6.92 -15.41
CA ALA A 180 -7.05 6.91 -13.98
C ALA A 180 -7.37 8.32 -13.42
N GLN A 181 -6.73 9.36 -13.96
CA GLN A 181 -6.97 10.76 -13.57
C GLN A 181 -8.44 11.17 -13.74
N CYS A 182 -9.14 10.61 -14.72
CA CYS A 182 -10.57 10.88 -14.95
C CYS A 182 -11.47 10.39 -13.80
N LEU A 183 -10.98 9.45 -12.99
CA LEU A 183 -11.71 8.84 -11.87
C LEU A 183 -11.29 9.40 -10.51
N LEU A 184 -10.20 10.17 -10.45
CA LEU A 184 -9.68 10.73 -9.22
C LEU A 184 -10.31 12.09 -8.88
N PRO A 185 -10.28 12.51 -7.61
CA PRO A 185 -10.63 13.87 -7.22
C PRO A 185 -9.80 14.90 -8.00
N LYS A 186 -10.42 16.03 -8.35
CA LYS A 186 -9.78 17.08 -9.19
C LYS A 186 -8.49 17.68 -8.61
N HIS A 187 -8.30 17.59 -7.31
CA HIS A 187 -7.10 18.11 -6.63
C HIS A 187 -5.91 17.13 -6.64
N GLU A 188 -6.10 15.93 -7.16
CA GLU A 188 -5.02 14.94 -7.31
C GLU A 188 -4.52 14.91 -8.74
N ASP A 189 -3.23 15.10 -8.94
CA ASP A 189 -2.57 15.09 -10.25
C ASP A 189 -1.53 13.97 -10.33
N ILE A 190 -1.96 12.81 -10.81
CA ILE A 190 -1.06 11.66 -11.01
C ILE A 190 -0.36 11.69 -12.37
N VAL A 191 -0.87 12.47 -13.34
CA VAL A 191 -0.31 12.53 -14.69
C VAL A 191 0.97 13.34 -14.71
N SER A 192 0.98 14.54 -14.14
CA SER A 192 2.16 15.41 -14.08
C SER A 192 3.31 14.76 -13.33
N ASN A 193 3.00 13.97 -12.30
CA ASN A 193 3.97 13.29 -11.45
C ASN A 193 4.35 11.89 -11.95
N CYS A 194 3.89 11.50 -13.13
CA CYS A 194 4.18 10.19 -13.71
C CYS A 194 5.62 10.14 -14.26
N LYS A 195 6.45 9.24 -13.73
CA LYS A 195 7.84 9.07 -14.17
C LYS A 195 7.96 8.20 -15.42
N LYS A 196 7.03 7.27 -15.66
CA LYS A 196 6.98 6.43 -16.86
C LYS A 196 6.23 7.16 -17.97
N LYS A 197 6.94 7.79 -18.89
CA LYS A 197 6.36 8.47 -20.04
C LYS A 197 5.87 7.48 -21.11
N GLY A 198 4.80 7.83 -21.80
CA GLY A 198 4.19 7.01 -22.86
C GLY A 198 3.47 5.77 -22.31
N GLY A 199 3.66 4.63 -22.98
CA GLY A 199 2.99 3.35 -22.73
C GLY A 199 1.78 3.11 -23.63
N ASP A 200 1.35 1.85 -23.71
CA ASP A 200 0.19 1.45 -24.50
C ASP A 200 -1.08 2.10 -23.96
N LYS A 201 -1.99 2.44 -24.87
CA LYS A 201 -3.27 3.02 -24.50
C LYS A 201 -4.13 1.96 -23.82
N PRO A 202 -4.70 2.25 -22.65
CA PRO A 202 -5.64 1.34 -22.01
C PRO A 202 -6.89 1.18 -22.90
N VAL A 203 -7.39 -0.05 -22.95
CA VAL A 203 -8.61 -0.38 -23.70
C VAL A 203 -9.80 -0.34 -22.75
N LEU A 204 -10.82 0.44 -23.08
CA LEU A 204 -12.11 0.44 -22.40
C LEU A 204 -13.14 -0.22 -23.31
N LYS A 205 -13.74 -1.31 -22.85
CA LYS A 205 -14.73 -2.07 -23.61
C LYS A 205 -15.95 -2.37 -22.76
N LYS A 206 -17.13 -2.35 -23.39
CA LYS A 206 -18.40 -2.69 -22.75
C LYS A 206 -18.91 -4.00 -23.34
N PHE A 207 -19.41 -4.87 -22.49
CA PHE A 207 -20.00 -6.15 -22.84
C PHE A 207 -21.46 -6.22 -22.40
N ASN A 208 -22.26 -7.11 -23.02
CA ASN A 208 -23.66 -7.29 -22.69
C ASN A 208 -23.85 -8.34 -21.56
N SER A 209 -22.82 -9.17 -21.32
CA SER A 209 -22.83 -10.16 -20.23
C SER A 209 -21.42 -10.41 -19.68
N PRO A 210 -21.31 -10.89 -18.41
CA PRO A 210 -20.04 -11.31 -17.86
C PRO A 210 -19.36 -12.46 -18.63
N SER A 211 -20.14 -13.36 -19.25
CA SER A 211 -19.60 -14.44 -20.06
C SER A 211 -18.91 -13.91 -21.33
N GLU A 212 -19.54 -12.96 -22.02
CA GLU A 212 -18.96 -12.31 -23.20
C GLU A 212 -17.65 -11.56 -22.86
N GLU A 213 -17.64 -10.90 -21.70
CA GLU A 213 -16.44 -10.22 -21.18
C GLU A 213 -15.31 -11.22 -20.93
N LEU A 214 -15.60 -12.33 -20.25
CA LEU A 214 -14.62 -13.36 -19.93
C LEU A 214 -14.07 -14.04 -21.20
N ASP A 215 -14.95 -14.40 -22.13
CA ASP A 215 -14.54 -14.99 -23.42
C ASP A 215 -13.61 -14.06 -24.19
N TRP A 216 -13.89 -12.74 -24.16
CA TRP A 216 -13.04 -11.76 -24.81
C TRP A 216 -11.65 -11.69 -24.12
N ILE A 217 -11.60 -11.67 -22.78
CA ILE A 217 -10.36 -11.64 -22.01
C ILE A 217 -9.52 -12.89 -22.34
N ILE A 218 -10.11 -14.07 -22.32
CA ILE A 218 -9.43 -15.33 -22.61
C ILE A 218 -8.87 -15.32 -24.03
N ASN A 219 -9.68 -14.89 -25.01
CA ASN A 219 -9.25 -14.79 -26.39
C ASN A 219 -8.08 -13.81 -26.56
N MET A 220 -8.13 -12.65 -25.89
CA MET A 220 -7.05 -11.67 -25.92
C MET A 220 -5.75 -12.23 -25.34
N ILE A 221 -5.82 -12.88 -24.18
CA ILE A 221 -4.66 -13.53 -23.55
C ILE A 221 -4.01 -14.54 -24.49
N ASN A 222 -4.83 -15.40 -25.13
CA ASN A 222 -4.35 -16.46 -26.02
C ASN A 222 -3.78 -15.90 -27.32
N ASN A 223 -4.49 -14.96 -27.97
CA ASN A 223 -4.10 -14.41 -29.27
C ASN A 223 -2.83 -13.57 -29.20
N GLU A 224 -2.67 -12.82 -28.11
CA GLU A 224 -1.51 -11.95 -27.90
C GLU A 224 -0.40 -12.63 -27.09
N ASN A 225 -0.60 -13.89 -26.70
CA ASN A 225 0.34 -14.69 -25.89
C ASN A 225 0.81 -13.93 -24.63
N LEU A 226 -0.15 -13.26 -23.96
CA LEU A 226 0.14 -12.49 -22.77
C LEU A 226 0.57 -13.39 -21.63
N LYS A 227 1.57 -12.95 -20.89
CA LYS A 227 2.10 -13.65 -19.68
C LYS A 227 1.89 -12.75 -18.47
N ASP A 228 1.80 -13.37 -17.29
CA ASP A 228 1.64 -12.67 -16.01
C ASP A 228 0.40 -11.76 -15.97
N VAL A 229 -0.74 -12.27 -16.46
CA VAL A 229 -2.01 -11.55 -16.51
C VAL A 229 -2.73 -11.63 -15.16
N GLY A 230 -3.15 -10.48 -14.64
CA GLY A 230 -4.02 -10.38 -13.45
C GLY A 230 -5.42 -9.94 -13.86
N ILE A 231 -6.45 -10.68 -13.43
CA ILE A 231 -7.86 -10.31 -13.57
C ILE A 231 -8.36 -9.79 -12.23
N LEU A 232 -8.78 -8.53 -12.19
CA LEU A 232 -9.33 -7.90 -10.99
C LEU A 232 -10.85 -7.89 -11.06
N LEU A 233 -11.50 -8.40 -10.00
CA LEU A 233 -12.94 -8.49 -9.89
C LEU A 233 -13.41 -7.68 -8.69
N PRO A 234 -14.62 -7.04 -8.76
CA PRO A 234 -15.16 -6.23 -7.66
C PRO A 234 -15.41 -7.00 -6.38
N GLU A 235 -15.78 -8.30 -6.48
CA GLU A 235 -16.17 -9.12 -5.34
C GLU A 235 -15.54 -10.52 -5.38
N ASN A 236 -15.18 -11.05 -4.20
CA ASN A 236 -14.60 -12.39 -4.05
C ASN A 236 -15.54 -13.53 -4.55
N VAL A 237 -16.85 -13.32 -4.52
CA VAL A 237 -17.83 -14.28 -5.03
C VAL A 237 -17.66 -14.51 -6.52
N GLN A 238 -17.26 -13.49 -7.28
CA GLN A 238 -17.07 -13.56 -8.72
C GLN A 238 -15.83 -14.38 -9.12
N VAL A 239 -14.85 -14.51 -8.23
CA VAL A 239 -13.64 -15.34 -8.47
C VAL A 239 -13.96 -16.81 -8.68
N LYS A 240 -15.11 -17.28 -8.18
CA LYS A 240 -15.57 -18.68 -8.37
C LYS A 240 -16.24 -18.93 -9.71
N LEU A 241 -16.48 -17.86 -10.50
CA LEU A 241 -17.13 -17.93 -11.81
C LEU A 241 -16.11 -17.86 -12.96
N VAL A 242 -14.85 -17.59 -12.66
CA VAL A 242 -13.69 -17.52 -13.56
C VAL A 242 -12.78 -18.73 -13.32
#